data_60db2de5cd71b0d96a9beed9fd2f6d21
#
_entry.id   60db2de5cd71b0d96a9beed9fd2f6d21
#
_cell.length_a   1.000
_cell.length_b   1.000
_cell.length_c   1.000
_cell.angle_alpha   90.00
_cell.angle_beta   90.00
_cell.angle_gamma   90.00
#
_symmetry.space_group_name_H-M   'P 1'
#
loop_
_entity.id
_entity.type
_entity.pdbx_description
1 polymer ?
#
loop_
_entity_poly.entity_id
_entity_poly.type
_entity_poly.pdbx_seq_one_letter_code
_entity_poly.pdbx_strand_id
1 'polypeptide(L)'
;MIVSDAERAGMARARQLGESVLGTTSPNPAVGAVILAADGTPVGEGATAPPGGPHAEVTALAQAGDRARGGTAVVTLEPCAHTGRTGPCADALLAAGVARVVVAVPEPTQLAVGGADRLRSAGVDVALGV
;
A
#
# COMPACT_ATOMS: atom_id res chain seq x y z
N MET A 1 -1.70 8.64 -17.33
CA MET A 1 -1.67 7.51 -16.38
C MET A 1 -2.94 6.70 -16.52
N ILE A 2 -2.84 5.41 -16.79
CA ILE A 2 -3.99 4.54 -16.98
C ILE A 2 -4.18 3.69 -15.73
N VAL A 3 -5.42 3.70 -15.22
CA VAL A 3 -5.82 2.90 -14.05
C VAL A 3 -6.93 1.95 -14.47
N SER A 4 -6.75 0.66 -14.19
CA SER A 4 -7.73 -0.36 -14.58
C SER A 4 -8.97 -0.32 -13.70
N ASP A 5 -10.05 -0.96 -14.15
CA ASP A 5 -11.27 -1.11 -13.35
C ASP A 5 -10.99 -1.88 -12.06
N ALA A 6 -10.15 -2.91 -12.12
CA ALA A 6 -9.75 -3.66 -10.92
C ALA A 6 -9.01 -2.77 -9.93
N GLU A 7 -8.15 -1.88 -10.40
CA GLU A 7 -7.43 -0.93 -9.55
C GLU A 7 -8.37 0.09 -8.91
N ARG A 8 -9.34 0.59 -9.67
CA ARG A 8 -10.35 1.51 -9.12
C ARG A 8 -11.21 0.85 -8.05
N ALA A 9 -11.66 -0.38 -8.31
CA ALA A 9 -12.43 -1.15 -7.34
C ALA A 9 -11.58 -1.43 -6.08
N GLY A 10 -10.30 -1.76 -6.27
CA GLY A 10 -9.35 -1.95 -5.18
C GLY A 10 -9.18 -0.69 -4.35
N MET A 11 -9.10 0.48 -5.00
CA MET A 11 -8.97 1.76 -4.29
C MET A 11 -10.24 2.09 -3.48
N ALA A 12 -11.42 1.82 -4.02
CA ALA A 12 -12.66 2.02 -3.28
C ALA A 12 -12.68 1.14 -2.03
N ARG A 13 -12.25 -0.11 -2.14
CA ARG A 13 -12.15 -1.02 -0.99
C ARG A 13 -11.08 -0.55 0.00
N ALA A 14 -9.92 -0.12 -0.49
CA ALA A 14 -8.85 0.39 0.37
C ALA A 14 -9.33 1.60 1.18
N ARG A 15 -10.10 2.50 0.57
CA ARG A 15 -10.68 3.65 1.29
C ARG A 15 -11.62 3.20 2.40
N GLN A 16 -12.47 2.21 2.15
CA GLN A 16 -13.36 1.65 3.18
C GLN A 16 -12.55 1.09 4.35
N LEU A 17 -11.47 0.37 4.05
CA LEU A 17 -10.61 -0.21 5.08
C LEU A 17 -9.96 0.88 5.93
N GLY A 18 -9.42 1.92 5.30
CA GLY A 18 -8.82 3.06 6.01
C GLY A 18 -9.84 3.77 6.90
N GLU A 19 -11.04 4.01 6.40
CA GLU A 19 -12.11 4.65 7.15
C GLU A 19 -12.52 3.83 8.38
N SER A 20 -12.47 2.51 8.28
CA SER A 20 -12.87 1.62 9.38
C SER A 20 -11.97 1.73 10.62
N VAL A 21 -10.75 2.25 10.46
CA VAL A 21 -9.80 2.39 11.56
C VAL A 21 -9.53 3.84 11.98
N LEU A 22 -10.30 4.79 11.43
CA LEU A 22 -10.18 6.19 11.83
C LEU A 22 -10.35 6.33 13.35
N GLY A 23 -9.45 7.09 13.97
CA GLY A 23 -9.48 7.33 15.42
C GLY A 23 -8.76 6.28 16.25
N THR A 24 -8.26 5.18 15.65
CA THR A 24 -7.60 4.09 16.39
C THR A 24 -6.11 3.99 16.13
N THR A 25 -5.57 4.76 15.19
CA THR A 25 -4.20 4.58 14.69
C THR A 25 -3.24 5.70 15.09
N SER A 26 -3.74 6.80 15.66
CA SER A 26 -2.92 7.96 16.01
C SER A 26 -1.68 7.54 16.82
N PRO A 27 -0.48 8.08 16.54
CA PRO A 27 -0.18 9.16 15.59
C PRO A 27 -0.03 8.72 14.13
N ASN A 28 -0.23 7.46 13.81
CA ASN A 28 -0.12 6.96 12.43
C ASN A 28 -1.37 7.30 11.63
N PRO A 29 -1.24 7.57 10.31
CA PRO A 29 -2.42 7.79 9.48
C PRO A 29 -3.25 6.51 9.31
N ALA A 30 -4.55 6.67 9.13
CA ALA A 30 -5.47 5.55 8.86
C ALA A 30 -5.40 5.22 7.37
N VAL A 31 -4.72 4.13 7.03
CA VAL A 31 -4.43 3.72 5.65
C VAL A 31 -5.14 2.40 5.36
N GLY A 32 -5.66 2.25 4.16
CA GLY A 32 -6.14 0.98 3.64
C GLY A 32 -5.30 0.52 2.46
N ALA A 33 -5.19 -0.80 2.30
CA ALA A 33 -4.44 -1.42 1.23
C ALA A 33 -5.14 -2.66 0.69
N VAL A 34 -5.07 -2.85 -0.62
CA VAL A 34 -5.57 -4.05 -1.29
C VAL A 34 -4.47 -4.55 -2.22
N ILE A 35 -4.22 -5.85 -2.20
CA ILE A 35 -3.29 -6.49 -3.12
C ILE A 35 -4.08 -7.21 -4.19
N LEU A 36 -3.74 -6.93 -5.45
CA LEU A 36 -4.30 -7.62 -6.62
C LEU A 36 -3.25 -8.56 -7.17
N ALA A 37 -3.67 -9.75 -7.54
CA ALA A 37 -2.80 -10.69 -8.27
C ALA A 37 -2.50 -10.15 -9.67
N ALA A 38 -1.58 -10.79 -10.37
CA ALA A 38 -1.19 -10.37 -11.72
C ALA A 38 -2.37 -10.29 -12.70
N ASP A 39 -3.42 -11.09 -12.47
CA ASP A 39 -4.63 -11.10 -13.30
C ASP A 39 -5.69 -10.08 -12.83
N GLY A 40 -5.40 -9.30 -11.78
CA GLY A 40 -6.33 -8.31 -11.24
C GLY A 40 -7.24 -8.82 -10.13
N THR A 41 -7.16 -10.09 -9.75
CA THR A 41 -7.99 -10.65 -8.69
C THR A 41 -7.53 -10.13 -7.32
N PRO A 42 -8.45 -9.64 -6.45
CA PRO A 42 -8.07 -9.27 -5.09
C PRO A 42 -7.64 -10.50 -4.28
N VAL A 43 -6.45 -10.44 -3.69
CA VAL A 43 -5.85 -11.58 -2.96
C VAL A 43 -5.43 -11.24 -1.54
N GLY A 44 -5.46 -9.97 -1.16
CA GLY A 44 -5.15 -9.55 0.20
C GLY A 44 -5.64 -8.15 0.47
N GLU A 45 -5.96 -7.85 1.73
CA GLU A 45 -6.35 -6.52 2.14
C GLU A 45 -5.93 -6.26 3.58
N GLY A 46 -5.76 -4.99 3.93
CA GLY A 46 -5.38 -4.60 5.28
C GLY A 46 -5.70 -3.15 5.57
N ALA A 47 -5.74 -2.83 6.85
CA ALA A 47 -5.89 -1.47 7.35
C ALA A 47 -4.84 -1.25 8.45
N THR A 48 -4.47 0.01 8.68
CA THR A 48 -3.50 0.35 9.72
C THR A 48 -3.94 -0.21 11.08
N ALA A 49 -3.04 -0.93 11.74
CA ALA A 49 -3.27 -1.42 13.10
C ALA A 49 -3.07 -0.28 14.11
N PRO A 50 -3.51 -0.44 15.36
CA PRO A 50 -3.15 0.49 16.43
C PRO A 50 -1.63 0.66 16.53
N PRO A 51 -1.14 1.77 17.12
CA PRO A 51 0.30 2.06 17.18
C PRO A 51 1.12 0.87 17.68
N GLY A 52 2.23 0.60 17.00
CA GLY A 52 3.08 -0.55 17.30
C GLY A 52 2.75 -1.79 16.48
N GLY A 53 1.57 -1.85 15.84
CA GLY A 53 1.20 -2.95 14.97
C GLY A 53 1.61 -2.72 13.51
N PRO A 54 1.33 -3.67 12.62
CA PRO A 54 1.72 -3.57 11.22
C PRO A 54 0.96 -2.49 10.47
N HIS A 55 1.61 -1.93 9.45
CA HIS A 55 0.95 -1.04 8.50
C HIS A 55 -0.01 -1.83 7.60
N ALA A 56 -0.93 -1.13 6.95
CA ALA A 56 -1.94 -1.74 6.08
C ALA A 56 -1.32 -2.64 5.01
N GLU A 57 -0.25 -2.18 4.37
CA GLU A 57 0.42 -2.91 3.30
C GLU A 57 0.99 -4.25 3.78
N VAL A 58 1.57 -4.26 4.97
CA VAL A 58 2.16 -5.48 5.55
C VAL A 58 1.08 -6.53 5.80
N THR A 59 -0.05 -6.12 6.36
CA THR A 59 -1.19 -7.01 6.60
C THR A 59 -1.75 -7.57 5.28
N ALA A 60 -1.91 -6.69 4.29
CA ALA A 60 -2.41 -7.10 2.99
C ALA A 60 -1.47 -8.09 2.28
N LEU A 61 -0.15 -7.84 2.36
CA LEU A 61 0.86 -8.72 1.77
C LEU A 61 0.91 -10.08 2.46
N ALA A 62 0.74 -10.11 3.78
CA ALA A 62 0.71 -11.36 4.52
C ALA A 62 -0.48 -12.24 4.08
N GLN A 63 -1.62 -11.63 3.82
CA GLN A 63 -2.80 -12.31 3.31
C GLN A 63 -2.58 -12.82 1.89
N ALA A 64 -1.98 -12.00 1.03
CA ALA A 64 -1.78 -12.35 -0.39
C ALA A 64 -0.75 -13.46 -0.57
N GLY A 65 0.30 -13.48 0.26
CA GLY A 65 1.38 -14.44 0.11
C GLY A 65 2.03 -14.35 -1.27
N ASP A 66 2.33 -15.49 -1.87
CA ASP A 66 3.01 -15.55 -3.18
C ASP A 66 2.18 -14.97 -4.33
N ARG A 67 0.87 -14.82 -4.13
CA ARG A 67 0.00 -14.27 -5.18
C ARG A 67 0.20 -12.77 -5.39
N ALA A 68 0.92 -12.08 -4.51
CA ALA A 68 1.30 -10.69 -4.70
C ALA A 68 2.35 -10.53 -5.81
N ARG A 69 3.14 -11.55 -6.10
CA ARG A 69 4.24 -11.46 -7.07
C ARG A 69 3.71 -11.16 -8.46
N GLY A 70 4.26 -10.12 -9.09
CA GLY A 70 3.81 -9.64 -10.39
C GLY A 70 2.47 -8.91 -10.36
N GLY A 71 1.88 -8.73 -9.18
CA GLY A 71 0.60 -8.08 -9.01
C GLY A 71 0.71 -6.60 -8.72
N THR A 72 -0.36 -6.04 -8.18
CA THR A 72 -0.49 -4.60 -7.90
C THR A 72 -0.88 -4.39 -6.44
N ALA A 73 -0.21 -3.45 -5.78
CA ALA A 73 -0.64 -2.96 -4.48
C ALA A 73 -1.42 -1.65 -4.67
N VAL A 74 -2.61 -1.58 -4.11
CA VAL A 74 -3.47 -0.39 -4.17
C VAL A 74 -3.58 0.15 -2.75
N VAL A 75 -3.07 1.36 -2.53
CA VAL A 75 -2.97 1.94 -1.19
C VAL A 75 -3.53 3.38 -1.18
N THR A 76 -4.12 3.77 -0.06
CA THR A 76 -4.70 5.11 0.05
C THR A 76 -3.67 6.20 0.32
N LEU A 77 -2.49 5.83 0.81
CA LEU A 77 -1.41 6.77 1.11
C LEU A 77 -0.09 6.19 0.61
N GLU A 78 0.82 7.04 0.12
CA GLU A 78 2.13 6.63 -0.38
C GLU A 78 2.89 5.80 0.69
N PRO A 79 3.40 4.61 0.32
CA PRO A 79 4.16 3.78 1.27
C PRO A 79 5.39 4.50 1.79
N CYS A 80 5.68 4.32 3.07
CA CYS A 80 6.84 4.95 3.68
C CYS A 80 8.15 4.33 3.20
N ALA A 81 9.20 5.15 3.15
CA ALA A 81 10.55 4.70 2.84
C ALA A 81 11.49 4.82 4.05
N HIS A 82 11.04 5.42 5.14
CA HIS A 82 11.85 5.57 6.35
C HIS A 82 11.72 4.35 7.26
N THR A 83 12.74 4.14 8.08
CA THR A 83 12.71 3.09 9.10
C THR A 83 11.90 3.59 10.30
N GLY A 84 10.93 2.80 10.73
CA GLY A 84 10.12 3.08 11.89
C GLY A 84 9.95 1.82 12.74
N ARG A 85 8.89 1.76 13.53
CA ARG A 85 8.62 0.60 14.39
C ARG A 85 8.41 -0.68 13.60
N THR A 86 7.87 -0.59 12.40
CA THR A 86 7.54 -1.74 11.56
C THR A 86 8.39 -1.80 10.29
N GLY A 87 9.37 -0.91 10.15
CA GLY A 87 10.23 -0.85 8.97
C GLY A 87 9.52 -0.20 7.77
N PRO A 88 10.25 0.03 6.67
CA PRO A 88 9.70 0.71 5.51
C PRO A 88 8.76 -0.18 4.70
N CYS A 89 7.53 0.29 4.46
CA CYS A 89 6.54 -0.45 3.67
C CYS A 89 6.94 -0.58 2.20
N ALA A 90 7.69 0.39 1.67
CA ALA A 90 8.22 0.29 0.31
C ALA A 90 9.10 -0.95 0.15
N ASP A 91 9.95 -1.25 1.14
CA ASP A 91 10.79 -2.44 1.11
C ASP A 91 9.97 -3.73 1.20
N ALA A 92 8.90 -3.73 1.98
CA ALA A 92 8.00 -4.90 2.07
C ALA A 92 7.33 -5.18 0.71
N LEU A 93 6.90 -4.15 0.01
CA LEU A 93 6.32 -4.28 -1.34
C LEU A 93 7.35 -4.82 -2.34
N LEU A 94 8.58 -4.32 -2.27
CA LEU A 94 9.67 -4.81 -3.13
C LEU A 94 9.96 -6.29 -2.87
N ALA A 95 10.03 -6.68 -1.60
CA ALA A 95 10.29 -8.07 -1.23
C ALA A 95 9.17 -9.01 -1.71
N ALA A 96 7.93 -8.53 -1.72
CA ALA A 96 6.78 -9.30 -2.20
C ALA A 96 6.75 -9.44 -3.72
N GLY A 97 7.52 -8.65 -4.45
CA GLY A 97 7.63 -8.75 -5.90
C GLY A 97 6.47 -8.13 -6.67
N VAL A 98 5.78 -7.14 -6.10
CA VAL A 98 4.71 -6.45 -6.85
C VAL A 98 5.31 -5.71 -8.04
N ALA A 99 4.56 -5.68 -9.14
CA ALA A 99 5.00 -5.02 -10.37
C ALA A 99 4.54 -3.56 -10.43
N ARG A 100 3.49 -3.20 -9.70
CA ARG A 100 2.88 -1.88 -9.75
C ARG A 100 2.31 -1.50 -8.39
N VAL A 101 2.36 -0.22 -8.08
CA VAL A 101 1.73 0.36 -6.88
C VAL A 101 0.87 1.54 -7.30
N VAL A 102 -0.39 1.56 -6.87
CA VAL A 102 -1.36 2.61 -7.16
C VAL A 102 -1.67 3.33 -5.85
N VAL A 103 -1.48 4.63 -5.82
CA VAL A 103 -1.55 5.46 -4.61
C VAL A 103 -2.58 6.56 -4.77
N ALA A 104 -3.47 6.74 -3.79
CA ALA A 104 -4.43 7.84 -3.83
C ALA A 104 -3.78 9.19 -3.46
N VAL A 105 -3.04 9.23 -2.36
CA VAL A 105 -2.48 10.47 -1.83
C VAL A 105 -0.98 10.31 -1.57
N PRO A 106 -0.13 11.24 -2.07
CA PRO A 106 1.29 11.24 -1.72
C PRO A 106 1.46 11.49 -0.22
N GLU A 107 2.54 10.97 0.36
CA GLU A 107 2.86 11.20 1.76
C GLU A 107 3.21 12.67 2.01
N PRO A 108 2.47 13.39 2.88
CA PRO A 108 2.69 14.82 3.08
C PRO A 108 3.82 15.15 4.04
N THR A 109 4.34 14.20 4.81
CA THR A 109 5.37 14.48 5.82
C THR A 109 6.76 14.27 5.24
N GLN A 110 7.71 15.10 5.66
CA GLN A 110 9.12 15.01 5.24
C GLN A 110 9.76 13.68 5.66
N LEU A 111 9.32 13.13 6.78
CA LEU A 111 9.92 11.91 7.34
C LEU A 111 9.54 10.66 6.56
N ALA A 112 8.41 10.66 5.89
CA ALA A 112 7.88 9.48 5.22
C ALA A 112 7.90 9.56 3.70
N VAL A 113 8.35 10.70 3.12
CA VAL A 113 8.41 10.86 1.67
C VAL A 113 9.47 9.94 1.06
N GLY A 114 9.33 9.65 -0.22
CA GLY A 114 10.32 8.89 -0.97
C GLY A 114 9.94 7.45 -1.23
N GLY A 115 8.79 6.98 -0.72
CA GLY A 115 8.34 5.62 -0.99
C GLY A 115 8.12 5.37 -2.48
N ALA A 116 7.47 6.30 -3.18
CA ALA A 116 7.27 6.20 -4.63
C ALA A 116 8.60 6.20 -5.39
N ASP A 117 9.52 7.09 -5.02
CA ASP A 117 10.84 7.16 -5.67
C ASP A 117 11.64 5.89 -5.44
N ARG A 118 11.60 5.34 -4.23
CA ARG A 118 12.28 4.08 -3.92
C ARG A 118 11.73 2.94 -4.76
N LEU A 119 10.41 2.85 -4.89
CA LEU A 119 9.77 1.81 -5.71
C LEU A 119 10.14 1.96 -7.18
N ARG A 120 10.09 3.18 -7.71
CA ARG A 120 10.47 3.44 -9.10
C ARG A 120 11.92 3.12 -9.38
N SER A 121 12.82 3.43 -8.45
CA SER A 121 14.24 3.12 -8.58
C SER A 121 14.50 1.62 -8.67
N ALA A 122 13.63 0.81 -8.09
CA ALA A 122 13.72 -0.65 -8.14
C ALA A 122 12.96 -1.26 -9.32
N GLY A 123 12.40 -0.45 -10.20
CA GLY A 123 11.71 -0.91 -11.40
C GLY A 123 10.20 -1.14 -11.24
N VAL A 124 9.61 -0.72 -10.12
CA VAL A 124 8.17 -0.84 -9.89
C VAL A 124 7.45 0.36 -10.52
N ASP A 125 6.37 0.10 -11.24
CA ASP A 125 5.52 1.14 -11.80
C ASP A 125 4.67 1.76 -10.66
N VAL A 126 4.64 3.08 -10.56
CA VAL A 126 3.91 3.78 -9.50
C VAL A 126 2.99 4.83 -10.11
N ALA A 127 1.71 4.73 -9.79
CA ALA A 127 0.70 5.72 -10.18
C ALA A 127 0.24 6.47 -8.92
N LEU A 128 0.36 7.79 -8.95
CA LEU A 128 -0.03 8.66 -7.83
C LEU A 128 -1.29 9.45 -8.18
N GLY A 129 -2.08 9.82 -7.17
CA GLY A 129 -3.25 10.68 -7.34
C GLY A 129 -4.49 9.97 -7.89
N VAL A 130 -4.62 8.70 -7.60
CA VAL A 130 -5.72 7.87 -8.10
C VAL A 130 -6.99 7.91 -7.24
#